data_a7dc23d24fc5b769717fe13a615b48dc
#
_entry.id   a7dc23d24fc5b769717fe13a615b48dc
#
_cell.length_a   1.000
_cell.length_b   1.000
_cell.length_c   1.000
_cell.angle_alpha   90.00
_cell.angle_beta   90.00
_cell.angle_gamma   90.00
#
_symmetry.space_group_name_H-M   'P 1'
#
loop_
_entity.id
_entity.type
_entity.pdbx_description
1 polymer ?
#
loop_
_entity_poly.entity_id
_entity_poly.type
_entity_poly.pdbx_seq_one_letter_code
_entity_poly.pdbx_strand_id
1 'polypeptide(L)'
;MKTISIKTLIGFVFAAGCFSFTLHAQNNPNERVALNPKEQSIIAIAALTAKGDLSSLKPSLNAGLDAGLTINQIKEAIVHLYAYCGFPRSIRGLQTFMEVLNERKAKGIHDVLGADASPVQDERSKYERGREVLGKLTGTSQDGPKTGYSAFAPVIDVFLKEHLFADIFERDVLTYSERELVTISVISSIGGAEPMLRSHLNICLNVGLTPGQLQQFIGIIESTLGKEAANAAQKILDEVLKNK
;
A
#
# COMPACT_ATOMS: atom_id res chain seq x y z
N MET A 1 -59.06 53.73 -53.69
CA MET A 1 -59.64 52.73 -52.79
C MET A 1 -58.62 51.61 -52.72
N LYS A 2 -57.93 51.51 -51.62
CA LYS A 2 -56.76 50.64 -51.47
C LYS A 2 -57.05 49.46 -50.57
N THR A 3 -56.94 48.27 -51.11
CA THR A 3 -57.03 47.00 -50.41
C THR A 3 -55.77 46.69 -49.65
N ILE A 4 -55.88 46.40 -48.36
CA ILE A 4 -54.77 46.00 -47.48
C ILE A 4 -54.77 44.48 -47.41
N SER A 5 -53.63 43.86 -47.80
CA SER A 5 -53.37 42.45 -47.71
C SER A 5 -52.67 42.11 -46.37
N ILE A 6 -53.29 41.22 -45.56
CA ILE A 6 -52.74 40.69 -44.30
C ILE A 6 -51.93 39.44 -44.64
N LYS A 7 -50.64 39.49 -44.37
CA LYS A 7 -49.76 38.31 -44.43
C LYS A 7 -49.71 37.65 -43.06
N THR A 8 -50.22 36.45 -42.99
CA THR A 8 -50.13 35.59 -41.78
C THR A 8 -48.71 35.05 -41.62
N LEU A 9 -48.07 35.36 -40.52
CA LEU A 9 -46.76 34.87 -40.16
C LEU A 9 -46.93 33.64 -39.27
N ILE A 10 -46.60 32.44 -39.75
CA ILE A 10 -46.58 31.18 -38.98
C ILE A 10 -45.22 31.10 -38.31
N GLY A 11 -45.21 31.26 -36.98
CA GLY A 11 -44.02 31.06 -36.16
C GLY A 11 -43.86 29.58 -35.81
N PHE A 12 -42.73 29.00 -36.27
CA PHE A 12 -42.31 27.67 -35.82
C PHE A 12 -41.63 27.80 -34.47
N VAL A 13 -42.24 27.22 -33.41
CA VAL A 13 -41.60 27.08 -32.11
C VAL A 13 -40.77 25.79 -32.14
N PHE A 14 -39.44 25.91 -32.17
CA PHE A 14 -38.54 24.80 -31.93
C PHE A 14 -38.44 24.55 -30.40
N ALA A 15 -39.09 23.50 -29.91
CA ALA A 15 -38.86 23.00 -28.56
C ALA A 15 -37.57 22.21 -28.53
N ALA A 16 -36.50 22.85 -28.01
CA ALA A 16 -35.27 22.16 -27.69
C ALA A 16 -35.45 21.33 -26.44
N GLY A 17 -35.71 20.04 -26.61
CA GLY A 17 -35.70 19.06 -25.52
C GLY A 17 -34.26 18.83 -25.03
N CYS A 18 -33.93 19.44 -23.89
CA CYS A 18 -32.72 19.07 -23.15
C CYS A 18 -32.89 17.68 -22.57
N PHE A 19 -32.38 16.66 -23.25
CA PHE A 19 -32.16 15.35 -22.65
C PHE A 19 -30.93 15.44 -21.73
N SER A 20 -31.19 15.67 -20.43
CA SER A 20 -30.18 15.50 -19.40
C SER A 20 -29.90 14.00 -19.23
N PHE A 21 -28.84 13.49 -19.84
CA PHE A 21 -28.31 12.19 -19.50
C PHE A 21 -27.66 12.31 -18.10
N THR A 22 -28.40 11.96 -17.07
CA THR A 22 -27.82 11.65 -15.77
C THR A 22 -27.07 10.31 -15.90
N LEU A 23 -25.75 10.39 -16.10
CA LEU A 23 -24.87 9.26 -15.84
C LEU A 23 -25.00 8.94 -14.33
N HIS A 24 -25.81 7.95 -13.99
CA HIS A 24 -25.70 7.28 -12.72
C HIS A 24 -24.41 6.45 -12.78
N ALA A 25 -23.31 7.03 -12.31
CA ALA A 25 -22.17 6.24 -11.88
C ALA A 25 -22.68 5.36 -10.73
N GLN A 26 -22.96 4.10 -11.01
CA GLN A 26 -23.11 3.09 -9.96
C GLN A 26 -21.76 3.01 -9.26
N ASN A 27 -21.61 3.74 -8.15
CA ASN A 27 -20.52 3.55 -7.21
C ASN A 27 -20.68 2.15 -6.61
N ASN A 28 -20.00 1.19 -7.21
CA ASN A 28 -19.78 -0.10 -6.59
C ASN A 28 -18.87 0.15 -5.37
N PRO A 29 -19.32 -0.05 -4.12
CA PRO A 29 -18.53 0.28 -2.94
C PRO A 29 -17.22 -0.53 -2.81
N ASN A 30 -16.97 -1.50 -3.70
CA ASN A 30 -15.77 -2.32 -3.77
C ASN A 30 -14.74 -1.87 -4.82
N GLU A 31 -14.99 -0.82 -5.60
CA GLU A 31 -13.99 -0.27 -6.52
C GLU A 31 -13.27 0.93 -5.91
N ARG A 32 -12.30 0.69 -5.05
CA ARG A 32 -11.15 1.60 -4.97
C ARG A 32 -10.37 1.43 -6.27
N VAL A 33 -10.65 2.30 -7.22
CA VAL A 33 -10.15 2.18 -8.61
C VAL A 33 -8.63 2.34 -8.69
N ALA A 34 -7.97 2.96 -7.70
CA ALA A 34 -6.53 3.23 -7.74
C ALA A 34 -5.90 3.31 -6.34
N LEU A 35 -4.60 3.03 -6.27
CA LEU A 35 -3.75 3.41 -5.15
C LEU A 35 -3.70 4.93 -5.03
N ASN A 36 -3.90 5.46 -3.83
CA ASN A 36 -3.76 6.89 -3.59
C ASN A 36 -2.28 7.31 -3.60
N PRO A 37 -1.95 8.62 -3.69
CA PRO A 37 -0.57 9.09 -3.75
C PRO A 37 0.30 8.70 -2.56
N LYS A 38 -0.27 8.56 -1.35
CA LYS A 38 0.44 8.09 -0.16
C LYS A 38 0.84 6.61 -0.28
N GLU A 39 -0.10 5.76 -0.69
CA GLU A 39 0.14 4.34 -0.93
C GLU A 39 1.20 4.11 -2.01
N GLN A 40 1.15 4.88 -3.11
CA GLN A 40 2.18 4.84 -4.15
C GLN A 40 3.56 5.22 -3.62
N SER A 41 3.63 6.25 -2.77
CA SER A 41 4.87 6.70 -2.13
C SER A 41 5.42 5.67 -1.15
N ILE A 42 4.56 5.01 -0.35
CA ILE A 42 4.95 3.93 0.56
C ILE A 42 5.64 2.80 -0.21
N ILE A 43 5.12 2.39 -1.36
CA ILE A 43 5.70 1.35 -2.21
C ILE A 43 7.13 1.74 -2.65
N ALA A 44 7.31 2.94 -3.20
CA ALA A 44 8.61 3.40 -3.66
C ALA A 44 9.63 3.53 -2.51
N ILE A 45 9.23 4.12 -1.38
CA ILE A 45 10.08 4.28 -0.19
C ILE A 45 10.52 2.90 0.33
N ALA A 46 9.60 1.95 0.47
CA ALA A 46 9.91 0.62 0.97
C ALA A 46 10.83 -0.14 0.00
N ALA A 47 10.55 -0.12 -1.29
CA ALA A 47 11.35 -0.78 -2.31
C ALA A 47 12.79 -0.25 -2.36
N LEU A 48 12.97 1.06 -2.37
CA LEU A 48 14.30 1.70 -2.43
C LEU A 48 15.08 1.51 -1.13
N THR A 49 14.41 1.55 0.02
CA THR A 49 15.06 1.26 1.31
C THR A 49 15.57 -0.17 1.35
N ALA A 50 14.78 -1.14 0.94
CA ALA A 50 15.15 -2.55 0.90
C ALA A 50 16.31 -2.81 -0.08
N LYS A 51 16.27 -2.19 -1.26
CA LYS A 51 17.35 -2.23 -2.25
C LYS A 51 18.63 -1.57 -1.71
N GLY A 52 18.50 -0.55 -0.85
CA GLY A 52 19.60 0.28 -0.35
C GLY A 52 20.05 1.33 -1.36
N ASP A 53 19.19 1.71 -2.29
CA ASP A 53 19.42 2.81 -3.21
C ASP A 53 19.06 4.14 -2.53
N LEU A 54 20.00 4.65 -1.73
CA LEU A 54 19.80 5.86 -0.94
C LEU A 54 19.69 7.11 -1.82
N SER A 55 20.30 7.09 -3.00
CA SER A 55 20.25 8.22 -3.95
C SER A 55 18.83 8.42 -4.51
N SER A 56 18.15 7.34 -4.84
CA SER A 56 16.74 7.36 -5.29
C SER A 56 15.76 7.44 -4.12
N LEU A 57 16.13 6.94 -2.94
CA LEU A 57 15.29 7.02 -1.73
C LEU A 57 15.06 8.46 -1.29
N LYS A 58 16.08 9.31 -1.33
CA LYS A 58 16.00 10.71 -0.87
C LYS A 58 14.91 11.53 -1.60
N PRO A 59 14.85 11.59 -2.94
CA PRO A 59 13.72 12.23 -3.63
C PRO A 59 12.37 11.53 -3.37
N SER A 60 12.33 10.20 -3.20
CA SER A 60 11.09 9.48 -2.91
C SER A 60 10.54 9.80 -1.52
N LEU A 61 11.39 10.03 -0.52
CA LEU A 61 10.99 10.52 0.80
C LEU A 61 10.38 11.93 0.74
N ASN A 62 10.99 12.84 -0.05
CA ASN A 62 10.42 14.16 -0.29
C ASN A 62 9.04 14.05 -0.95
N ALA A 63 8.92 13.25 -2.02
CA ALA A 63 7.65 13.04 -2.71
C ALA A 63 6.58 12.44 -1.78
N GLY A 64 6.95 11.53 -0.87
CA GLY A 64 6.04 10.97 0.11
C GLY A 64 5.50 12.01 1.10
N LEU A 65 6.34 12.89 1.60
CA LEU A 65 5.92 14.01 2.45
C LEU A 65 5.02 14.98 1.68
N ASP A 66 5.36 15.30 0.43
CA ASP A 66 4.55 16.17 -0.43
C ASP A 66 3.21 15.54 -0.81
N ALA A 67 3.14 14.21 -0.91
CA ALA A 67 1.90 13.46 -1.07
C ALA A 67 1.04 13.41 0.21
N GLY A 68 1.55 13.94 1.33
CA GLY A 68 0.86 14.04 2.60
C GLY A 68 1.07 12.87 3.55
N LEU A 69 2.08 12.00 3.32
CA LEU A 69 2.53 11.08 4.37
C LEU A 69 3.06 11.89 5.56
N THR A 70 2.73 11.44 6.75
CA THR A 70 3.28 12.01 7.97
C THR A 70 4.67 11.45 8.26
N ILE A 71 5.45 12.17 9.06
CA ILE A 71 6.77 11.71 9.51
C ILE A 71 6.66 10.33 10.17
N ASN A 72 5.65 10.13 11.02
CA ASN A 72 5.47 8.86 11.72
C ASN A 72 5.04 7.72 10.79
N GLN A 73 4.24 7.97 9.75
CA GLN A 73 3.91 6.95 8.75
C GLN A 73 5.16 6.48 7.96
N ILE A 74 6.03 7.41 7.57
CA ILE A 74 7.28 7.06 6.87
C ILE A 74 8.23 6.30 7.81
N LYS A 75 8.39 6.76 9.06
CA LYS A 75 9.18 6.02 10.06
C LYS A 75 8.64 4.60 10.25
N GLU A 76 7.33 4.47 10.38
CA GLU A 76 6.68 3.18 10.59
C GLU A 76 6.90 2.22 9.41
N ALA A 77 6.81 2.71 8.17
CA ALA A 77 7.11 1.92 6.98
C ALA A 77 8.58 1.44 6.98
N ILE A 78 9.54 2.34 7.29
CA ILE A 78 10.96 2.01 7.33
C ILE A 78 11.29 1.08 8.52
N VAL A 79 10.61 1.21 9.65
CA VAL A 79 10.74 0.28 10.79
C VAL A 79 10.16 -1.08 10.43
N HIS A 80 8.96 -1.14 9.84
CA HIS A 80 8.32 -2.40 9.46
C HIS A 80 9.21 -3.28 8.58
N LEU A 81 9.89 -2.70 7.61
CA LEU A 81 10.68 -3.44 6.62
C LEU A 81 11.92 -4.14 7.19
N TYR A 82 12.40 -3.78 8.40
CA TYR A 82 13.59 -4.44 8.95
C TYR A 82 13.38 -5.93 9.20
N ALA A 83 12.14 -6.35 9.46
CA ALA A 83 11.80 -7.75 9.64
C ALA A 83 12.03 -8.61 8.38
N TYR A 84 12.13 -7.97 7.22
CA TYR A 84 12.31 -8.62 5.92
C TYR A 84 13.70 -8.42 5.32
N CYS A 85 14.29 -7.24 5.48
CA CYS A 85 15.59 -6.91 4.88
C CYS A 85 16.67 -6.52 5.90
N GLY A 86 16.40 -6.71 7.20
CA GLY A 86 17.33 -6.55 8.30
C GLY A 86 17.54 -5.10 8.74
N PHE A 87 18.07 -4.95 9.96
CA PHE A 87 18.39 -3.67 10.58
C PHE A 87 19.26 -2.75 9.72
N PRO A 88 20.30 -3.24 9.02
CA PRO A 88 21.18 -2.35 8.27
C PRO A 88 20.45 -1.52 7.22
N ARG A 89 19.49 -2.11 6.48
CA ARG A 89 18.70 -1.40 5.46
C ARG A 89 17.75 -0.40 6.11
N SER A 90 17.04 -0.80 7.15
CA SER A 90 16.11 0.06 7.89
C SER A 90 16.84 1.25 8.53
N ILE A 91 17.94 1.01 9.25
CA ILE A 91 18.71 2.09 9.90
C ILE A 91 19.24 3.09 8.87
N ARG A 92 19.78 2.61 7.73
CA ARG A 92 20.24 3.51 6.66
C ARG A 92 19.08 4.32 6.05
N GLY A 93 17.92 3.70 5.87
CA GLY A 93 16.70 4.41 5.45
C GLY A 93 16.29 5.51 6.43
N LEU A 94 16.27 5.20 7.74
CA LEU A 94 15.96 6.18 8.78
C LEU A 94 16.98 7.33 8.81
N GLN A 95 18.27 7.06 8.66
CA GLN A 95 19.29 8.10 8.59
C GLN A 95 19.08 9.02 7.39
N THR A 96 18.80 8.47 6.21
CA THR A 96 18.47 9.25 5.01
C THR A 96 17.21 10.08 5.22
N PHE A 97 16.21 9.53 5.92
CA PHE A 97 14.99 10.29 6.23
C PHE A 97 15.26 11.45 7.19
N MET A 98 16.11 11.26 8.20
CA MET A 98 16.55 12.36 9.07
C MET A 98 17.23 13.49 8.29
N GLU A 99 18.08 13.15 7.32
CA GLU A 99 18.70 14.15 6.43
C GLU A 99 17.64 14.94 5.63
N VAL A 100 16.67 14.25 5.04
CA VAL A 100 15.56 14.89 4.30
C VAL A 100 14.79 15.86 5.20
N LEU A 101 14.42 15.44 6.40
CA LEU A 101 13.68 16.31 7.34
C LEU A 101 14.49 17.55 7.73
N ASN A 102 15.79 17.41 7.98
CA ASN A 102 16.67 18.52 8.29
C ASN A 102 16.78 19.51 7.11
N GLU A 103 16.91 19.01 5.87
CA GLU A 103 16.95 19.87 4.67
C GLU A 103 15.64 20.59 4.43
N ARG A 104 14.49 19.93 4.63
CA ARG A 104 13.16 20.54 4.51
C ARG A 104 12.95 21.60 5.57
N LYS A 105 13.31 21.32 6.82
CA LYS A 105 13.26 22.29 7.92
C LYS A 105 14.14 23.52 7.65
N ALA A 106 15.35 23.32 7.13
CA ALA A 106 16.24 24.43 6.76
C ALA A 106 15.67 25.33 5.65
N LYS A 107 14.78 24.78 4.80
CA LYS A 107 14.01 25.52 3.78
C LYS A 107 12.72 26.14 4.32
N GLY A 108 12.44 26.05 5.62
CA GLY A 108 11.22 26.57 6.25
C GLY A 108 9.98 25.68 6.03
N ILE A 109 10.15 24.45 5.56
CA ILE A 109 9.04 23.49 5.36
C ILE A 109 8.76 22.81 6.71
N HIS A 110 7.48 22.77 7.10
CA HIS A 110 7.00 22.13 8.32
C HIS A 110 6.18 20.90 7.97
N ASP A 111 6.80 19.73 8.08
CA ASP A 111 6.16 18.46 7.82
C ASP A 111 5.31 18.02 9.01
N VAL A 112 4.16 17.37 8.74
CA VAL A 112 3.24 16.88 9.76
C VAL A 112 3.85 15.68 10.48
N LEU A 113 3.95 15.72 11.81
CA LEU A 113 4.51 14.63 12.61
C LEU A 113 3.65 13.34 12.47
N GLY A 114 2.33 13.48 12.56
CA GLY A 114 1.40 12.34 12.60
C GLY A 114 1.24 11.75 14.01
N ALA A 115 0.30 10.85 14.16
CA ALA A 115 0.08 10.14 15.42
C ALA A 115 1.19 9.11 15.69
N ASP A 116 1.49 8.92 16.97
CA ASP A 116 2.26 7.76 17.45
C ASP A 116 1.35 6.53 17.50
N ALA A 117 1.96 5.34 17.56
CA ALA A 117 1.21 4.11 17.77
C ALA A 117 0.49 4.12 19.12
N SER A 118 -0.75 3.67 19.11
CA SER A 118 -1.53 3.52 20.34
C SER A 118 -0.91 2.42 21.24
N PRO A 119 -1.00 2.58 22.57
CA PRO A 119 -0.60 1.51 23.47
C PRO A 119 -1.47 0.27 23.28
N VAL A 120 -0.84 -0.89 23.26
CA VAL A 120 -1.56 -2.18 23.22
C VAL A 120 -2.25 -2.41 24.57
N GLN A 121 -3.58 -2.60 24.56
CA GLN A 121 -4.40 -2.82 25.76
C GLN A 121 -4.67 -4.31 26.04
N ASP A 122 -4.34 -5.18 25.09
CA ASP A 122 -4.58 -6.63 25.19
C ASP A 122 -3.49 -7.29 26.06
N GLU A 123 -3.89 -7.84 27.19
CA GLU A 123 -2.99 -8.47 28.17
C GLU A 123 -2.56 -9.91 27.82
N ARG A 124 -3.13 -10.50 26.75
CA ARG A 124 -2.71 -11.83 26.28
C ARG A 124 -1.23 -11.81 25.88
N SER A 125 -0.63 -12.99 25.84
CA SER A 125 0.75 -13.13 25.39
C SER A 125 0.92 -12.59 23.96
N LYS A 126 2.12 -12.08 23.63
CA LYS A 126 2.45 -11.65 22.27
C LYS A 126 2.22 -12.76 21.24
N TYR A 127 2.52 -14.00 21.62
CA TYR A 127 2.29 -15.15 20.76
C TYR A 127 0.82 -15.33 20.38
N GLU A 128 -0.10 -15.23 21.36
CA GLU A 128 -1.54 -15.35 21.11
C GLU A 128 -2.07 -14.20 20.26
N ARG A 129 -1.67 -12.96 20.57
CA ARG A 129 -2.07 -11.80 19.79
C ARG A 129 -1.55 -11.87 18.35
N GLY A 130 -0.27 -12.15 18.15
CA GLY A 130 0.31 -12.29 16.83
C GLY A 130 -0.24 -13.46 16.03
N ARG A 131 -0.59 -14.57 16.70
CA ARG A 131 -1.32 -15.68 16.09
C ARG A 131 -2.68 -15.24 15.56
N GLU A 132 -3.42 -14.44 16.33
CA GLU A 132 -4.71 -13.88 15.91
C GLU A 132 -4.54 -12.91 14.73
N VAL A 133 -3.56 -11.99 14.79
CA VAL A 133 -3.26 -11.06 13.70
C VAL A 133 -2.93 -11.82 12.41
N LEU A 134 -2.06 -12.83 12.49
CA LEU A 134 -1.73 -13.69 11.35
C LEU A 134 -2.98 -14.39 10.80
N GLY A 135 -3.85 -14.90 11.68
CA GLY A 135 -5.11 -15.50 11.28
C GLY A 135 -6.04 -14.55 10.54
N LYS A 136 -6.17 -13.30 11.02
CA LYS A 136 -6.94 -12.23 10.35
C LYS A 136 -6.38 -11.90 8.98
N LEU A 137 -5.07 -11.75 8.87
CA LEU A 137 -4.40 -11.40 7.61
C LEU A 137 -4.54 -12.51 6.57
N THR A 138 -4.32 -13.76 6.96
CA THR A 138 -4.37 -14.90 6.04
C THR A 138 -5.78 -15.41 5.78
N GLY A 139 -6.77 -15.01 6.59
CA GLY A 139 -8.12 -15.58 6.56
C GLY A 139 -8.17 -17.05 7.00
N THR A 140 -7.14 -17.56 7.70
CA THR A 140 -7.00 -18.97 8.07
C THR A 140 -6.62 -19.10 9.55
N SER A 141 -7.30 -20.00 10.30
CA SER A 141 -6.93 -20.29 11.68
C SER A 141 -5.48 -20.75 11.80
N GLN A 142 -4.79 -20.26 12.81
CA GLN A 142 -3.42 -20.61 13.14
C GLN A 142 -3.31 -21.61 14.30
N ASP A 143 -4.39 -22.33 14.60
CA ASP A 143 -4.47 -23.28 15.74
C ASP A 143 -4.02 -24.70 15.38
N GLY A 144 -3.71 -24.96 14.11
CA GLY A 144 -3.29 -26.27 13.63
C GLY A 144 -1.87 -26.68 14.06
N PRO A 145 -1.49 -27.93 13.83
CA PRO A 145 -0.12 -28.39 14.07
C PRO A 145 0.86 -27.63 13.18
N LYS A 146 2.06 -27.38 13.73
CA LYS A 146 3.14 -26.75 12.95
C LYS A 146 3.56 -27.69 11.81
N THR A 147 3.79 -27.11 10.63
CA THR A 147 4.19 -27.83 9.42
C THR A 147 5.35 -27.11 8.73
N GLY A 148 6.02 -27.78 7.77
CA GLY A 148 7.08 -27.17 6.98
C GLY A 148 8.19 -26.55 7.86
N TYR A 149 8.57 -25.32 7.54
CA TYR A 149 9.65 -24.63 8.26
C TYR A 149 9.34 -24.40 9.75
N SER A 150 8.07 -24.20 10.12
CA SER A 150 7.68 -23.98 11.52
C SER A 150 7.75 -25.25 12.36
N ALA A 151 7.61 -26.41 11.75
CA ALA A 151 7.88 -27.70 12.43
C ALA A 151 9.38 -28.00 12.48
N PHE A 152 10.11 -27.66 11.43
CA PHE A 152 11.56 -27.90 11.34
C PHE A 152 12.37 -26.98 12.28
N ALA A 153 12.00 -25.71 12.37
CA ALA A 153 12.62 -24.71 13.24
C ALA A 153 11.57 -23.95 14.06
N PRO A 154 11.04 -24.53 15.13
CA PRO A 154 9.88 -23.96 15.87
C PRO A 154 10.10 -22.55 16.42
N VAL A 155 11.35 -22.14 16.65
CA VAL A 155 11.69 -20.81 17.16
C VAL A 155 11.32 -19.71 16.15
N ILE A 156 11.38 -19.97 14.84
CA ILE A 156 11.01 -18.97 13.83
C ILE A 156 9.50 -18.67 13.86
N ASP A 157 8.67 -19.66 14.17
CA ASP A 157 7.22 -19.48 14.35
C ASP A 157 6.92 -18.55 15.56
N VAL A 158 7.70 -18.69 16.65
CA VAL A 158 7.61 -17.79 17.80
C VAL A 158 7.96 -16.37 17.41
N PHE A 159 9.10 -16.16 16.75
CA PHE A 159 9.54 -14.82 16.32
C PHE A 159 8.55 -14.18 15.33
N LEU A 160 8.01 -14.96 14.41
CA LEU A 160 6.98 -14.45 13.49
C LEU A 160 5.74 -13.97 14.24
N LYS A 161 5.21 -14.78 15.17
CA LYS A 161 3.99 -14.42 15.89
C LYS A 161 4.24 -13.33 16.91
N GLU A 162 5.25 -13.45 17.77
CA GLU A 162 5.48 -12.47 18.83
C GLU A 162 6.04 -11.15 18.30
N HIS A 163 6.98 -11.21 17.37
CA HIS A 163 7.67 -10.01 16.95
C HIS A 163 7.08 -9.39 15.70
N LEU A 164 6.91 -10.15 14.61
CA LEU A 164 6.36 -9.56 13.39
C LEU A 164 4.88 -9.23 13.55
N PHE A 165 4.05 -10.21 13.95
CA PHE A 165 2.60 -10.03 13.96
C PHE A 165 2.05 -9.34 15.20
N ALA A 166 2.72 -9.44 16.37
CA ALA A 166 2.33 -8.66 17.55
C ALA A 166 3.08 -7.33 17.64
N ASP A 167 4.42 -7.32 17.78
CA ASP A 167 5.13 -6.05 18.01
C ASP A 167 5.06 -5.06 16.85
N ILE A 168 4.95 -5.52 15.59
CA ILE A 168 4.98 -4.67 14.42
C ILE A 168 3.58 -4.47 13.82
N PHE A 169 2.86 -5.55 13.51
CA PHE A 169 1.57 -5.46 12.83
C PHE A 169 0.44 -4.89 13.68
N GLU A 170 0.51 -5.00 15.02
CA GLU A 170 -0.49 -4.39 15.92
C GLU A 170 -0.36 -2.87 16.05
N ARG A 171 0.75 -2.28 15.63
CA ARG A 171 0.94 -0.82 15.66
C ARG A 171 0.04 -0.15 14.62
N ASP A 172 -0.84 0.73 15.05
CA ASP A 172 -1.94 1.32 14.27
C ASP A 172 -1.57 2.58 13.46
N VAL A 173 -0.28 2.89 13.33
CA VAL A 173 0.21 4.01 12.51
C VAL A 173 -0.02 3.76 11.02
N LEU A 174 0.08 2.51 10.58
CA LEU A 174 -0.26 2.04 9.24
C LEU A 174 -1.38 1.02 9.31
N THR A 175 -2.30 1.06 8.35
CA THR A 175 -3.31 0.03 8.16
C THR A 175 -2.68 -1.29 7.69
N TYR A 176 -3.40 -2.40 7.79
CA TYR A 176 -2.91 -3.69 7.28
C TYR A 176 -2.64 -3.66 5.78
N SER A 177 -3.44 -2.96 4.99
CA SER A 177 -3.19 -2.80 3.55
C SER A 177 -1.91 -2.02 3.27
N GLU A 178 -1.64 -0.94 4.01
CA GLU A 178 -0.38 -0.18 3.88
C GLU A 178 0.83 -1.01 4.31
N ARG A 179 0.72 -1.80 5.39
CA ARG A 179 1.78 -2.74 5.82
C ARG A 179 2.07 -3.80 4.77
N GLU A 180 1.03 -4.35 4.16
CA GLU A 180 1.21 -5.32 3.08
C GLU A 180 1.82 -4.68 1.83
N LEU A 181 1.49 -3.43 1.48
CA LEU A 181 2.19 -2.70 0.41
C LEU A 181 3.69 -2.52 0.73
N VAL A 182 4.07 -2.23 1.98
CA VAL A 182 5.48 -2.24 2.41
C VAL A 182 6.08 -3.63 2.21
N THR A 183 5.42 -4.67 2.70
CA THR A 183 5.89 -6.06 2.69
C THR A 183 6.16 -6.56 1.27
N ILE A 184 5.18 -6.45 0.36
CA ILE A 184 5.35 -6.91 -1.02
C ILE A 184 6.41 -6.08 -1.78
N SER A 185 6.59 -4.81 -1.43
CA SER A 185 7.65 -3.96 -2.00
C SER A 185 9.03 -4.44 -1.59
N VAL A 186 9.20 -4.75 -0.30
CA VAL A 186 10.48 -5.28 0.23
C VAL A 186 10.80 -6.63 -0.39
N ILE A 187 9.84 -7.56 -0.39
CA ILE A 187 10.04 -8.91 -0.94
C ILE A 187 10.39 -8.85 -2.43
N SER A 188 9.73 -7.97 -3.20
CA SER A 188 10.04 -7.75 -4.62
C SER A 188 11.44 -7.16 -4.82
N SER A 189 11.99 -6.44 -3.82
CA SER A 189 13.31 -5.82 -3.90
C SER A 189 14.46 -6.76 -3.56
N ILE A 190 14.24 -7.68 -2.59
CA ILE A 190 15.30 -8.59 -2.13
C ILE A 190 15.46 -9.81 -3.04
N GLY A 191 14.42 -10.21 -3.78
CA GLY A 191 14.41 -11.39 -4.63
C GLY A 191 14.58 -12.72 -3.88
N GLY A 192 14.41 -13.85 -4.57
CA GLY A 192 14.63 -15.18 -4.00
C GLY A 192 13.63 -15.58 -2.90
N ALA A 193 12.51 -14.87 -2.79
CA ALA A 193 11.46 -15.11 -1.79
C ALA A 193 10.06 -15.19 -2.43
N GLU A 194 9.98 -15.77 -3.62
CA GLU A 194 8.76 -15.86 -4.43
C GLU A 194 7.58 -16.54 -3.69
N PRO A 195 7.77 -17.62 -2.90
CA PRO A 195 6.69 -18.20 -2.13
C PRO A 195 6.10 -17.23 -1.09
N MET A 196 6.95 -16.38 -0.49
CA MET A 196 6.55 -15.34 0.47
C MET A 196 5.79 -14.24 -0.25
N LEU A 197 6.26 -13.78 -1.42
CA LEU A 197 5.55 -12.80 -2.22
C LEU A 197 4.15 -13.30 -2.61
N ARG A 198 4.01 -14.57 -3.01
CA ARG A 198 2.72 -15.20 -3.28
C ARG A 198 1.79 -15.15 -2.07
N SER A 199 2.29 -15.50 -0.90
CA SER A 199 1.52 -15.49 0.33
C SER A 199 1.04 -14.07 0.68
N HIS A 200 1.92 -13.07 0.59
CA HIS A 200 1.58 -11.69 0.89
C HIS A 200 0.68 -11.03 -0.17
N LEU A 201 0.77 -11.39 -1.45
CA LEU A 201 -0.21 -10.97 -2.45
C LEU A 201 -1.61 -11.51 -2.16
N ASN A 202 -1.74 -12.74 -1.65
CA ASN A 202 -3.03 -13.25 -1.16
C ASN A 202 -3.52 -12.46 0.06
N ILE A 203 -2.64 -12.13 1.00
CA ILE A 203 -2.99 -11.29 2.15
C ILE A 203 -3.43 -9.91 1.68
N CYS A 204 -2.76 -9.29 0.70
CA CYS A 204 -3.19 -8.03 0.11
C CYS A 204 -4.66 -8.05 -0.32
N LEU A 205 -5.08 -9.10 -1.01
CA LEU A 205 -6.48 -9.29 -1.42
C LEU A 205 -7.41 -9.48 -0.21
N ASN A 206 -6.97 -10.22 0.82
CA ASN A 206 -7.75 -10.44 2.04
C ASN A 206 -7.94 -9.16 2.87
N VAL A 207 -6.96 -8.25 2.87
CA VAL A 207 -7.05 -6.96 3.57
C VAL A 207 -7.68 -5.85 2.73
N GLY A 208 -8.23 -6.19 1.55
CA GLY A 208 -9.07 -5.32 0.75
C GLY A 208 -8.38 -4.56 -0.38
N LEU A 209 -7.13 -4.90 -0.71
CA LEU A 209 -6.52 -4.42 -1.96
C LEU A 209 -7.15 -5.14 -3.15
N THR A 210 -7.45 -4.40 -4.20
CA THR A 210 -8.06 -4.94 -5.42
C THR A 210 -7.01 -5.47 -6.41
N PRO A 211 -7.35 -6.38 -7.33
CA PRO A 211 -6.47 -6.78 -8.42
C PRO A 211 -5.93 -5.59 -9.23
N GLY A 212 -6.74 -4.56 -9.47
CA GLY A 212 -6.33 -3.34 -10.16
C GLY A 212 -5.27 -2.55 -9.40
N GLN A 213 -5.38 -2.45 -8.07
CA GLN A 213 -4.36 -1.82 -7.22
C GLN A 213 -3.06 -2.62 -7.20
N LEU A 214 -3.13 -3.95 -7.18
CA LEU A 214 -1.96 -4.82 -7.27
C LEU A 214 -1.29 -4.72 -8.66
N GLN A 215 -2.06 -4.53 -9.72
CA GLN A 215 -1.48 -4.24 -11.04
C GLN A 215 -0.78 -2.88 -11.09
N GLN A 216 -1.31 -1.85 -10.40
CA GLN A 216 -0.62 -0.55 -10.26
C GLN A 216 0.66 -0.68 -9.42
N PHE A 217 0.64 -1.50 -8.36
CA PHE A 217 1.85 -1.85 -7.61
C PHE A 217 2.95 -2.36 -8.53
N ILE A 218 2.66 -3.27 -9.47
CA ILE A 218 3.64 -3.78 -10.45
C ILE A 218 4.24 -2.64 -11.27
N GLY A 219 3.42 -1.70 -11.75
CA GLY A 219 3.90 -0.52 -12.50
C GLY A 219 4.84 0.37 -11.67
N ILE A 220 4.56 0.53 -10.37
CA ILE A 220 5.43 1.29 -9.46
C ILE A 220 6.75 0.53 -9.24
N ILE A 221 6.72 -0.79 -9.05
CA ILE A 221 7.93 -1.61 -8.96
C ILE A 221 8.77 -1.51 -10.24
N GLU A 222 8.14 -1.51 -11.43
CA GLU A 222 8.86 -1.33 -12.68
C GLU A 222 9.59 0.01 -12.74
N SER A 223 8.91 1.11 -12.40
CA SER A 223 9.50 2.45 -12.41
C SER A 223 10.58 2.65 -11.33
N THR A 224 10.49 1.90 -10.21
CA THR A 224 11.36 2.07 -9.04
C THR A 224 12.57 1.12 -9.07
N LEU A 225 12.37 -0.14 -9.42
CA LEU A 225 13.38 -1.21 -9.37
C LEU A 225 13.82 -1.71 -10.75
N GLY A 226 13.04 -1.41 -11.79
CA GLY A 226 13.25 -1.87 -13.16
C GLY A 226 12.44 -3.10 -13.55
N LYS A 227 12.50 -3.42 -14.84
CA LYS A 227 11.66 -4.46 -15.49
C LYS A 227 11.85 -5.86 -14.92
N GLU A 228 13.07 -6.21 -14.50
CA GLU A 228 13.35 -7.57 -14.00
C GLU A 228 12.54 -7.86 -12.73
N ALA A 229 12.60 -6.97 -11.73
CA ALA A 229 11.83 -7.10 -10.50
C ALA A 229 10.30 -7.06 -10.76
N ALA A 230 9.85 -6.17 -11.65
CA ALA A 230 8.44 -6.08 -12.01
C ALA A 230 7.93 -7.35 -12.70
N ASN A 231 8.68 -7.91 -13.66
CA ASN A 231 8.30 -9.14 -14.35
C ASN A 231 8.25 -10.34 -13.40
N ALA A 232 9.19 -10.43 -12.45
CA ALA A 232 9.17 -11.48 -11.43
C ALA A 232 7.92 -11.36 -10.55
N ALA A 233 7.59 -10.16 -10.08
CA ALA A 233 6.38 -9.91 -9.27
C ALA A 233 5.09 -10.12 -10.07
N GLN A 234 5.03 -9.69 -11.34
CA GLN A 234 3.88 -9.87 -12.23
C GLN A 234 3.54 -11.36 -12.41
N LYS A 235 4.56 -12.19 -12.68
CA LYS A 235 4.36 -13.62 -12.83
C LYS A 235 3.65 -14.23 -11.62
N ILE A 236 4.05 -13.83 -10.41
CA ILE A 236 3.46 -14.35 -9.17
C ILE A 236 2.05 -13.79 -8.97
N LEU A 237 1.82 -12.51 -9.29
CA LEU A 237 0.50 -11.91 -9.24
C LEU A 237 -0.48 -12.63 -10.17
N ASP A 238 -0.07 -12.92 -11.42
CA ASP A 238 -0.89 -13.65 -12.38
C ASP A 238 -1.29 -15.04 -11.86
N GLU A 239 -0.36 -15.74 -11.19
CA GLU A 239 -0.64 -17.04 -10.58
C GLU A 239 -1.62 -16.93 -9.40
N VAL A 240 -1.49 -15.88 -8.57
CA VAL A 240 -2.42 -15.60 -7.46
C VAL A 240 -3.83 -15.31 -7.98
N LEU A 241 -3.95 -14.48 -9.01
CA LEU A 241 -5.25 -14.08 -9.56
C LEU A 241 -5.97 -15.21 -10.34
N LYS A 242 -5.23 -16.16 -10.90
CA LYS A 242 -5.82 -17.36 -11.56
C LYS A 242 -6.45 -18.35 -10.58
N ASN A 243 -6.01 -18.34 -9.32
CA ASN A 243 -6.44 -19.30 -8.31
C ASN A 243 -7.54 -18.72 -7.37
N LYS A 244 -8.08 -17.55 -7.68
CA LYS A 244 -9.21 -16.89 -7.02
C LYS A 244 -10.47 -16.96 -7.89
#